data_02b18a353f0b2369a37bbed8d4f211a9
#
_entry.id   02b18a353f0b2369a37bbed8d4f211a9
#
_cell.length_a   1.000
_cell.length_b   1.000
_cell.length_c   1.000
_cell.angle_alpha   90.00
_cell.angle_beta   90.00
_cell.angle_gamma   90.00
#
_symmetry.space_group_name_H-M   'P 1'
#
loop_
_entity.id
_entity.type
_entity.pdbx_description
1 polymer ?
#
loop_
_entity_poly.entity_id
_entity_poly.type
_entity_poly.pdbx_seq_one_letter_code
_entity_poly.pdbx_strand_id
1 'polypeptide(L)'
;MKKILIVGAGIHGCFIAKNLKKYNVEIFLVDKNRDICEGTSASTHNRANRGFHYPRSLTTALECKNAYKYFEKNYSHLLNKRQSLYCIEKESKINFFRYKKFYKKLGLKYNVIQNSKFIKNENLEAITSGEEGCYDHFKIVKLLKKEIKDKKINFFSKFLLKKISFKDKTLKLIDKQN
;
A
#
# COMPACT_ATOMS: atom_id res chain seq x y z
N MET A 1 -11.98 -29.32 -0.68
CA MET A 1 -11.80 -27.85 -0.65
C MET A 1 -10.30 -27.56 -0.69
N LYS A 2 -9.83 -26.65 -1.56
CA LYS A 2 -8.41 -26.27 -1.60
C LYS A 2 -8.06 -25.46 -0.37
N LYS A 3 -6.86 -25.72 0.19
CA LYS A 3 -6.29 -24.98 1.33
C LYS A 3 -5.22 -24.02 0.81
N ILE A 4 -5.25 -22.76 1.28
CA ILE A 4 -4.32 -21.72 0.89
C ILE A 4 -3.71 -21.15 2.17
N LEU A 5 -2.38 -21.16 2.25
CA LEU A 5 -1.63 -20.47 3.29
C LEU A 5 -1.14 -19.12 2.75
N ILE A 6 -1.43 -18.06 3.48
CA ILE A 6 -0.91 -16.71 3.24
C ILE A 6 0.04 -16.37 4.38
N VAL A 7 1.29 -16.08 4.04
CA VAL A 7 2.31 -15.72 5.01
C VAL A 7 2.50 -14.20 5.01
N GLY A 8 2.22 -13.59 6.15
CA GLY A 8 2.22 -12.16 6.35
C GLY A 8 0.80 -11.57 6.39
N ALA A 9 0.36 -11.15 7.56
CA ALA A 9 -0.93 -10.49 7.77
C ALA A 9 -0.83 -8.96 7.74
N GLY A 10 0.05 -8.41 6.92
CA GLY A 10 0.04 -6.99 6.57
C GLY A 10 -1.21 -6.64 5.74
N ILE A 11 -1.39 -5.37 5.39
CA ILE A 11 -2.54 -4.91 4.59
C ILE A 11 -2.74 -5.78 3.34
N HIS A 12 -1.69 -6.05 2.58
CA HIS A 12 -1.78 -6.86 1.36
C HIS A 12 -2.24 -8.30 1.64
N GLY A 13 -1.65 -8.98 2.62
CA GLY A 13 -2.05 -10.34 2.99
C GLY A 13 -3.50 -10.43 3.42
N CYS A 14 -3.96 -9.49 4.22
CA CYS A 14 -5.36 -9.41 4.64
C CYS A 14 -6.32 -9.17 3.47
N PHE A 15 -5.98 -8.26 2.55
CA PHE A 15 -6.80 -8.02 1.35
C PHE A 15 -6.82 -9.22 0.41
N ILE A 16 -5.69 -9.93 0.24
CA ILE A 16 -5.63 -11.17 -0.54
C ILE A 16 -6.53 -12.22 0.10
N ALA A 17 -6.39 -12.46 1.41
CA ALA A 17 -7.21 -13.41 2.15
C ALA A 17 -8.70 -13.12 2.00
N LYS A 18 -9.12 -11.86 2.24
CA LYS A 18 -10.49 -11.40 2.07
C LYS A 18 -11.04 -11.67 0.66
N ASN A 19 -10.25 -11.35 -0.38
CA ASN A 19 -10.70 -11.48 -1.76
C ASN A 19 -10.71 -12.94 -2.25
N LEU A 20 -9.84 -13.80 -1.75
CA LEU A 20 -9.84 -15.21 -2.07
C LEU A 20 -11.06 -15.97 -1.50
N LYS A 21 -11.69 -15.45 -0.43
CA LYS A 21 -12.89 -16.08 0.15
C LYS A 21 -14.12 -16.06 -0.76
N LYS A 22 -14.11 -15.35 -1.87
CA LYS A 22 -15.14 -15.48 -2.90
C LYS A 22 -15.09 -16.84 -3.63
N TYR A 23 -13.97 -17.53 -3.54
CA TYR A 23 -13.81 -18.89 -4.07
C TYR A 23 -14.04 -19.92 -2.96
N ASN A 24 -14.34 -21.14 -3.32
CA ASN A 24 -14.52 -22.25 -2.36
C ASN A 24 -13.15 -22.76 -1.88
N VAL A 25 -12.49 -21.98 -1.01
CA VAL A 25 -11.18 -22.26 -0.46
C VAL A 25 -11.14 -22.04 1.05
N GLU A 26 -10.35 -22.86 1.73
CA GLU A 26 -10.00 -22.65 3.14
C GLU A 26 -8.73 -21.82 3.23
N ILE A 27 -8.74 -20.73 4.01
CA ILE A 27 -7.62 -19.79 4.08
C ILE A 27 -7.03 -19.81 5.48
N PHE A 28 -5.72 -19.96 5.51
CA PHE A 28 -4.85 -19.83 6.67
C PHE A 28 -3.98 -18.61 6.49
N LEU A 29 -4.15 -17.61 7.35
CA LEU A 29 -3.36 -16.39 7.37
C LEU A 29 -2.44 -16.44 8.58
N VAL A 30 -1.12 -16.35 8.39
CA VAL A 30 -0.14 -16.41 9.47
C VAL A 30 0.72 -15.17 9.51
N ASP A 31 1.08 -14.71 10.72
CA ASP A 31 2.03 -13.61 10.90
C ASP A 31 2.94 -13.86 12.11
N LYS A 32 4.16 -13.35 12.01
CA LYS A 32 5.13 -13.38 13.10
C LYS A 32 4.83 -12.42 14.25
N ASN A 33 3.97 -11.44 14.01
CA ASN A 33 3.55 -10.44 14.99
C ASN A 33 2.31 -10.94 15.75
N ARG A 34 1.94 -10.18 16.79
CA ARG A 34 0.79 -10.50 17.65
C ARG A 34 -0.53 -10.28 16.95
N ASP A 35 -0.58 -9.29 16.05
CA ASP A 35 -1.80 -8.86 15.39
C ASP A 35 -1.55 -8.57 13.89
N ILE A 36 -2.61 -8.36 13.15
CA ILE A 36 -2.53 -7.98 11.74
C ILE A 36 -1.98 -6.54 11.60
N CYS A 37 -1.30 -6.28 10.49
CA CYS A 37 -0.79 -4.96 10.11
C CYS A 37 0.24 -4.34 11.07
N GLU A 38 0.86 -5.09 11.96
CA GLU A 38 1.88 -4.59 12.90
C GLU A 38 3.29 -4.45 12.29
N GLY A 39 3.52 -4.98 11.09
CA GLY A 39 4.80 -4.87 10.39
C GLY A 39 4.94 -3.54 9.64
N THR A 40 5.49 -3.61 8.43
CA THR A 40 5.69 -2.44 7.53
C THR A 40 4.41 -1.60 7.35
N SER A 41 3.24 -2.24 7.41
CA SER A 41 1.96 -1.53 7.29
C SER A 41 1.71 -0.50 8.40
N ALA A 42 2.28 -0.71 9.59
CA ALA A 42 2.16 0.24 10.71
C ALA A 42 3.16 1.40 10.63
N SER A 43 4.29 1.20 9.93
CA SER A 43 5.41 2.16 9.89
C SER A 43 5.50 2.94 8.58
N THR A 44 4.51 2.83 7.70
CA THR A 44 4.44 3.60 6.46
C THR A 44 3.74 4.95 6.66
N HIS A 45 3.88 5.84 5.68
CA HIS A 45 3.13 7.11 5.65
C HIS A 45 1.64 6.95 5.37
N ASN A 46 1.15 5.72 5.23
CA ASN A 46 -0.24 5.39 4.93
C ASN A 46 -0.80 6.12 3.69
N ARG A 47 0.07 6.36 2.69
CA ARG A 47 -0.32 7.10 1.49
C ARG A 47 -1.14 6.21 0.55
N ALA A 48 -2.25 6.77 0.10
CA ALA A 48 -2.99 6.28 -1.05
C ALA A 48 -2.48 7.02 -2.28
N ASN A 49 -1.53 6.40 -2.99
CA ASN A 49 -0.74 7.02 -4.05
C ASN A 49 -1.53 7.06 -5.36
N ARG A 50 -1.64 8.24 -5.98
CA ARG A 50 -2.30 8.42 -7.30
C ARG A 50 -1.34 8.29 -8.49
N GLY A 51 -0.07 7.96 -8.24
CA GLY A 51 0.95 7.78 -9.26
C GLY A 51 1.94 8.93 -9.40
N PHE A 52 1.76 10.05 -8.71
CA PHE A 52 2.68 11.20 -8.76
C PHE A 52 4.12 10.83 -8.42
N HIS A 53 4.31 9.87 -7.53
CA HIS A 53 5.61 9.48 -6.99
C HIS A 53 6.50 8.68 -7.96
N TYR A 54 5.98 8.22 -9.09
CA TYR A 54 6.68 7.28 -9.97
C TYR A 54 7.00 7.84 -11.37
N PRO A 55 7.68 9.00 -11.51
CA PRO A 55 7.93 9.62 -12.82
C PRO A 55 8.85 8.80 -13.74
N ARG A 56 9.56 7.81 -13.18
CA ARG A 56 10.44 6.90 -13.92
C ARG A 56 9.77 5.62 -14.39
N SER A 57 8.56 5.32 -13.93
CA SER A 57 7.83 4.11 -14.29
C SER A 57 6.36 4.41 -14.55
N LEU A 58 6.02 4.57 -15.82
CA LEU A 58 4.64 4.81 -16.22
C LEU A 58 3.72 3.67 -15.83
N THR A 59 4.19 2.42 -15.94
CA THR A 59 3.42 1.22 -15.56
C THR A 59 3.04 1.27 -14.10
N THR A 60 4.03 1.44 -13.21
CA THR A 60 3.80 1.55 -11.77
C THR A 60 2.86 2.73 -11.42
N ALA A 61 3.04 3.86 -12.10
CA ALA A 61 2.19 5.02 -11.88
C ALA A 61 0.73 4.78 -12.30
N LEU A 62 0.50 4.07 -13.41
CA LEU A 62 -0.84 3.67 -13.86
C LEU A 62 -1.49 2.67 -12.90
N GLU A 63 -0.73 1.69 -12.42
CA GLU A 63 -1.19 0.73 -11.41
C GLU A 63 -1.62 1.45 -10.13
N CYS A 64 -0.79 2.38 -9.62
CA CYS A 64 -1.13 3.20 -8.46
C CYS A 64 -2.39 4.04 -8.70
N LYS A 65 -2.52 4.68 -9.87
CA LYS A 65 -3.70 5.48 -10.22
C LYS A 65 -4.97 4.63 -10.24
N ASN A 66 -4.89 3.41 -10.78
CA ASN A 66 -6.03 2.49 -10.83
C ASN A 66 -6.38 1.94 -9.43
N ALA A 67 -5.36 1.58 -8.65
CA ALA A 67 -5.53 1.15 -7.27
C ALA A 67 -6.16 2.26 -6.41
N TYR A 68 -5.72 3.52 -6.59
CA TYR A 68 -6.31 4.66 -5.91
C TYR A 68 -7.81 4.81 -6.23
N LYS A 69 -8.19 4.76 -7.52
CA LYS A 69 -9.59 4.83 -7.93
C LYS A 69 -10.44 3.72 -7.30
N TYR A 70 -9.90 2.50 -7.29
CA TYR A 70 -10.58 1.37 -6.63
C TYR A 70 -10.73 1.61 -5.13
N PHE A 71 -9.68 2.09 -4.46
CA PHE A 71 -9.71 2.39 -3.03
C PHE A 71 -10.70 3.53 -2.71
N GLU A 72 -10.66 4.60 -3.48
CA GLU A 72 -11.58 5.75 -3.34
C GLU A 72 -13.04 5.31 -3.53
N LYS A 73 -13.32 4.47 -4.53
CA LYS A 73 -14.68 3.96 -4.77
C LYS A 73 -15.19 3.09 -3.63
N ASN A 74 -14.37 2.21 -3.08
CA ASN A 74 -14.82 1.18 -2.14
C ASN A 74 -14.56 1.53 -0.67
N TYR A 75 -13.64 2.46 -0.39
CA TYR A 75 -13.15 2.78 0.94
C TYR A 75 -12.97 4.28 1.17
N SER A 76 -13.81 5.12 0.54
CA SER A 76 -13.74 6.58 0.66
C SER A 76 -13.77 7.06 2.11
N HIS A 77 -14.53 6.39 2.97
CA HIS A 77 -14.64 6.68 4.40
C HIS A 77 -13.34 6.45 5.21
N LEU A 78 -12.38 5.75 4.63
CA LEU A 78 -11.05 5.53 5.21
C LEU A 78 -9.99 6.48 4.64
N LEU A 79 -10.34 7.24 3.59
CA LEU A 79 -9.42 8.08 2.85
C LEU A 79 -9.53 9.54 3.26
N ASN A 80 -8.45 10.09 3.77
CA ASN A 80 -8.30 11.51 4.00
C ASN A 80 -7.58 12.14 2.80
N LYS A 81 -8.29 12.88 1.96
CA LYS A 81 -7.69 13.60 0.83
C LYS A 81 -6.77 14.72 1.33
N ARG A 82 -5.60 14.81 0.72
CA ARG A 82 -4.56 15.78 1.08
C ARG A 82 -3.85 16.28 -0.17
N GLN A 83 -3.32 17.49 -0.10
CA GLN A 83 -2.37 17.98 -1.09
C GLN A 83 -0.98 17.45 -0.75
N SER A 84 -0.38 16.73 -1.68
CA SER A 84 1.00 16.25 -1.57
C SER A 84 1.91 17.17 -2.37
N LEU A 85 3.03 17.57 -1.78
CA LEU A 85 4.03 18.38 -2.44
C LEU A 85 5.12 17.48 -3.02
N TYR A 86 5.54 17.79 -4.24
CA TYR A 86 6.60 17.11 -4.95
C TYR A 86 7.67 18.14 -5.30
N CYS A 87 8.80 18.02 -4.63
CA CYS A 87 9.99 18.86 -4.87
C CYS A 87 10.83 18.20 -5.95
N ILE A 88 11.18 18.96 -6.96
CA ILE A 88 12.02 18.52 -8.07
C ILE A 88 13.32 19.32 -7.96
N GLU A 89 14.40 18.63 -7.64
CA GLU A 89 15.72 19.23 -7.51
C GLU A 89 16.31 19.55 -8.88
N LYS A 90 17.16 20.57 -8.95
CA LYS A 90 17.85 21.00 -10.19
C LYS A 90 18.69 19.88 -10.81
N GLU A 91 19.31 19.04 -9.96
CA GLU A 91 20.14 17.92 -10.39
C GLU A 91 19.38 16.58 -10.48
N SER A 92 18.05 16.62 -10.38
CA SER A 92 17.24 15.41 -10.46
C SER A 92 17.39 14.73 -11.82
N LYS A 93 17.49 13.38 -11.83
CA LYS A 93 17.46 12.57 -13.06
C LYS A 93 16.22 12.81 -13.92
N ILE A 94 15.13 13.26 -13.31
CA ILE A 94 13.89 13.65 -13.97
C ILE A 94 13.64 15.11 -13.66
N ASN A 95 13.93 15.98 -14.62
CA ASN A 95 13.70 17.42 -14.51
C ASN A 95 12.20 17.77 -14.61
N PHE A 96 11.86 19.01 -14.31
CA PHE A 96 10.45 19.45 -14.30
C PHE A 96 9.76 19.33 -15.65
N PHE A 97 10.47 19.51 -16.76
CA PHE A 97 9.90 19.33 -18.10
C PHE A 97 9.43 17.87 -18.32
N ARG A 98 10.23 16.87 -17.90
CA ARG A 98 9.84 15.45 -17.94
C ARG A 98 8.69 15.15 -17.00
N TYR A 99 8.67 15.75 -15.81
CA TYR A 99 7.53 15.64 -14.89
C TYR A 99 6.23 16.17 -15.51
N LYS A 100 6.27 17.33 -16.18
CA LYS A 100 5.07 17.87 -16.87
C LYS A 100 4.54 16.91 -17.93
N LYS A 101 5.42 16.35 -18.76
CA LYS A 101 5.02 15.34 -19.76
C LYS A 101 4.42 14.10 -19.10
N PHE A 102 5.02 13.62 -18.02
CA PHE A 102 4.55 12.48 -17.25
C PHE A 102 3.16 12.74 -16.64
N TYR A 103 2.96 13.89 -15.99
CA TYR A 103 1.66 14.25 -15.42
C TYR A 103 0.57 14.33 -16.50
N LYS A 104 0.89 14.95 -17.66
CA LYS A 104 -0.04 15.02 -18.80
C LYS A 104 -0.40 13.62 -19.30
N LYS A 105 0.58 12.73 -19.47
CA LYS A 105 0.37 11.35 -19.94
C LYS A 105 -0.51 10.54 -19.00
N LEU A 106 -0.41 10.76 -17.70
CA LEU A 106 -1.25 10.13 -16.70
C LEU A 106 -2.59 10.83 -16.47
N GLY A 107 -2.80 12.01 -17.01
CA GLY A 107 -3.96 12.85 -16.72
C GLY A 107 -4.04 13.24 -15.24
N LEU A 108 -2.89 13.53 -14.63
CA LEU A 108 -2.79 14.00 -13.24
C LEU A 108 -2.93 15.53 -13.24
N LYS A 109 -3.88 16.03 -12.47
CA LYS A 109 -4.03 17.47 -12.22
C LYS A 109 -3.02 17.89 -11.14
N TYR A 110 -2.27 18.94 -11.39
CA TYR A 110 -1.28 19.49 -10.47
C TYR A 110 -1.23 21.02 -10.55
N ASN A 111 -0.73 21.64 -9.50
CA ASN A 111 -0.41 23.07 -9.47
C ASN A 111 1.10 23.25 -9.28
N VAL A 112 1.65 24.31 -9.85
CA VAL A 112 3.02 24.73 -9.57
C VAL A 112 3.00 25.70 -8.40
N ILE A 113 3.83 25.45 -7.41
CA ILE A 113 3.96 26.29 -6.21
C ILE A 113 5.19 27.16 -6.34
N GLN A 114 5.01 28.46 -6.39
CA GLN A 114 6.12 29.41 -6.50
C GLN A 114 6.86 29.59 -5.15
N ASN A 115 6.10 29.69 -4.07
CA ASN A 115 6.64 29.88 -2.73
C ASN A 115 5.95 28.94 -1.72
N SER A 116 6.74 28.31 -0.88
CA SER A 116 6.22 27.46 0.20
C SER A 116 6.81 27.90 1.54
N LYS A 117 5.94 28.06 2.54
CA LYS A 117 6.37 28.35 3.91
C LYS A 117 7.16 27.20 4.55
N PHE A 118 7.05 26.00 3.99
CA PHE A 118 7.57 24.75 4.57
C PHE A 118 8.81 24.23 3.84
N ILE A 119 9.14 24.78 2.67
CA ILE A 119 10.19 24.25 1.80
C ILE A 119 11.10 25.39 1.36
N LYS A 120 12.41 25.23 1.60
CA LYS A 120 13.43 26.13 1.04
C LYS A 120 13.65 25.83 -0.44
N ASN A 121 13.67 26.84 -1.28
CA ASN A 121 13.69 26.69 -2.75
C ASN A 121 15.09 26.70 -3.37
N GLU A 122 16.17 26.84 -2.58
CA GLU A 122 17.52 27.13 -3.07
C GLU A 122 18.02 26.15 -4.16
N ASN A 123 17.75 24.86 -4.00
CA ASN A 123 18.20 23.82 -4.93
C ASN A 123 17.06 23.18 -5.73
N LEU A 124 15.89 23.78 -5.72
CA LEU A 124 14.73 23.23 -6.43
C LEU A 124 14.57 23.86 -7.81
N GLU A 125 14.26 23.04 -8.81
CA GLU A 125 13.82 23.46 -10.12
C GLU A 125 12.32 23.81 -10.09
N ALA A 126 11.53 23.02 -9.35
CA ALA A 126 10.11 23.25 -9.19
C ALA A 126 9.54 22.56 -7.93
N ILE A 127 8.46 23.12 -7.43
CA ILE A 127 7.58 22.46 -6.47
C ILE A 127 6.22 22.31 -7.14
N THR A 128 5.67 21.10 -7.12
CA THR A 128 4.31 20.86 -7.59
C THR A 128 3.44 20.31 -6.47
N SER A 129 2.15 20.59 -6.51
CA SER A 129 1.17 19.98 -5.61
C SER A 129 0.15 19.18 -6.41
N GLY A 130 -0.23 18.04 -5.88
CA GLY A 130 -1.28 17.20 -6.43
C GLY A 130 -2.13 16.58 -5.35
N GLU A 131 -3.42 16.40 -5.63
CA GLU A 131 -4.31 15.72 -4.69
C GLU A 131 -3.98 14.24 -4.63
N GLU A 132 -3.67 13.77 -3.44
CA GLU A 132 -3.56 12.36 -3.09
C GLU A 132 -4.37 12.08 -1.83
N GLY A 133 -4.04 11.05 -1.09
CA GLY A 133 -4.70 10.74 0.17
C GLY A 133 -3.80 10.01 1.12
N CYS A 134 -4.20 10.02 2.37
CA CYS A 134 -3.70 9.11 3.38
C CYS A 134 -4.89 8.32 3.93
N TYR A 135 -4.72 7.03 4.10
CA TYR A 135 -5.73 6.24 4.77
C TYR A 135 -5.51 6.22 6.28
N ASP A 136 -6.61 6.12 7.01
CA ASP A 136 -6.57 5.96 8.46
C ASP A 136 -6.18 4.51 8.79
N HIS A 137 -4.97 4.32 9.30
CA HIS A 137 -4.42 3.00 9.62
C HIS A 137 -5.31 2.24 10.63
N PHE A 138 -5.75 2.90 11.68
CA PHE A 138 -6.56 2.25 12.73
C PHE A 138 -7.92 1.80 12.19
N LYS A 139 -8.55 2.62 11.36
CA LYS A 139 -9.82 2.27 10.73
C LYS A 139 -9.66 1.12 9.74
N ILE A 140 -8.57 1.09 8.96
CA ILE A 140 -8.28 -0.03 8.05
C ILE A 140 -8.05 -1.33 8.82
N VAL A 141 -7.28 -1.30 9.90
CA VAL A 141 -7.04 -2.48 10.76
C VAL A 141 -8.35 -2.98 11.35
N LYS A 142 -9.19 -2.08 11.87
CA LYS A 142 -10.52 -2.43 12.40
C LYS A 142 -11.41 -3.09 11.34
N LEU A 143 -11.41 -2.53 10.12
CA LEU A 143 -12.15 -3.11 8.99
C LEU A 143 -11.64 -4.52 8.66
N LEU A 144 -10.32 -4.70 8.53
CA LEU A 144 -9.72 -5.98 8.17
C LEU A 144 -9.94 -7.04 9.24
N LYS A 145 -9.86 -6.70 10.52
CA LYS A 145 -10.23 -7.62 11.63
C LYS A 145 -11.67 -8.11 11.51
N LYS A 146 -12.58 -7.20 11.25
CA LYS A 146 -13.99 -7.56 11.03
C LYS A 146 -14.13 -8.50 9.83
N GLU A 147 -13.53 -8.18 8.70
CA GLU A 147 -13.59 -9.00 7.49
C GLU A 147 -12.97 -10.40 7.68
N ILE A 148 -11.86 -10.51 8.41
CA ILE A 148 -11.22 -11.79 8.74
C ILE A 148 -12.20 -12.67 9.56
N LYS A 149 -12.83 -12.07 10.57
CA LYS A 149 -13.81 -12.76 11.42
C LYS A 149 -15.06 -13.17 10.63
N ASP A 150 -15.70 -12.22 9.96
CA ASP A 150 -16.97 -12.45 9.24
C ASP A 150 -16.81 -13.48 8.12
N LYS A 151 -15.65 -13.49 7.45
CA LYS A 151 -15.33 -14.44 6.37
C LYS A 151 -14.73 -15.76 6.86
N LYS A 152 -14.63 -15.97 8.17
CA LYS A 152 -14.08 -17.19 8.78
C LYS A 152 -12.70 -17.54 8.18
N ILE A 153 -11.79 -16.56 8.18
CA ILE A 153 -10.39 -16.76 7.81
C ILE A 153 -9.63 -17.19 9.06
N ASN A 154 -8.92 -18.31 8.99
CA ASN A 154 -8.14 -18.83 10.10
C ASN A 154 -6.87 -17.98 10.24
N PHE A 155 -6.81 -17.13 11.25
CA PHE A 155 -5.63 -16.29 11.54
C PHE A 155 -4.80 -16.87 12.69
N PHE A 156 -3.50 -17.00 12.47
CA PHE A 156 -2.52 -17.48 13.43
C PHE A 156 -1.44 -16.41 13.61
N SER A 157 -1.39 -15.84 14.79
CA SER A 157 -0.38 -14.86 15.19
C SER A 157 0.84 -15.52 15.82
N LYS A 158 1.98 -14.80 15.84
CA LYS A 158 3.26 -15.22 16.45
C LYS A 158 3.92 -16.42 15.78
N PHE A 159 3.52 -16.78 14.58
CA PHE A 159 4.13 -17.85 13.80
C PHE A 159 5.10 -17.31 12.77
N LEU A 160 6.35 -17.75 12.83
CA LEU A 160 7.38 -17.45 11.84
C LEU A 160 7.52 -18.61 10.86
N LEU A 161 7.35 -18.33 9.57
CA LEU A 161 7.70 -19.31 8.54
C LEU A 161 9.22 -19.44 8.47
N LYS A 162 9.76 -20.61 8.83
CA LYS A 162 11.20 -20.88 8.83
C LYS A 162 11.66 -21.59 7.56
N LYS A 163 10.88 -22.52 7.03
CA LYS A 163 11.28 -23.32 5.87
C LYS A 163 10.07 -23.75 5.04
N ILE A 164 10.24 -23.73 3.73
CA ILE A 164 9.34 -24.35 2.76
C ILE A 164 10.09 -25.48 2.08
N SER A 165 9.55 -26.71 2.10
CA SER A 165 10.07 -27.83 1.33
C SER A 165 9.10 -28.16 0.21
N PHE A 166 9.51 -27.91 -1.03
CA PHE A 166 8.73 -28.29 -2.20
C PHE A 166 8.80 -29.79 -2.46
N LYS A 167 9.93 -30.44 -2.11
CA LYS A 167 10.12 -31.89 -2.26
C LYS A 167 9.11 -32.67 -1.45
N ASP A 168 8.98 -32.29 -0.18
CA ASP A 168 8.13 -33.01 0.77
C ASP A 168 6.73 -32.41 0.84
N LYS A 169 6.44 -31.34 0.06
CA LYS A 169 5.20 -30.57 0.10
C LYS A 169 4.81 -30.12 1.52
N THR A 170 5.80 -29.78 2.34
CA THR A 170 5.63 -29.41 3.74
C THR A 170 6.01 -27.96 4.00
N LEU A 171 5.37 -27.37 5.00
CA LEU A 171 5.66 -26.03 5.52
C LEU A 171 6.00 -26.17 7.00
N LYS A 172 7.14 -25.62 7.41
CA LYS A 172 7.53 -25.56 8.82
C LYS A 172 7.29 -24.16 9.36
N LEU A 173 6.28 -24.03 10.20
CA LEU A 173 6.06 -22.84 11.02
C LEU A 173 6.65 -23.05 12.40
N ILE A 174 7.18 -21.99 12.98
CA ILE A 174 7.71 -22.02 14.36
C ILE A 174 6.96 -20.94 15.13
N ASP A 175 6.49 -21.31 16.32
CA ASP A 175 6.01 -20.34 17.28
C ASP A 175 7.19 -19.47 17.74
N LYS A 176 6.98 -18.17 17.79
CA LYS A 176 8.00 -17.21 18.20
C LYS A 176 8.21 -17.18 19.72
N GLN A 177 7.40 -17.90 20.47
CA GLN A 177 7.51 -17.99 21.95
C GLN A 177 8.46 -19.10 22.43
N ASN A 178 8.97 -19.93 21.51
CA ASN A 178 9.96 -20.97 21.78
C ASN A 178 11.28 -20.73 21.06
#